data_faf40339f50368a1092193eb3588b33d
#
_entry.id   faf40339f50368a1092193eb3588b33d
#
_cell.length_a   1.000
_cell.length_b   1.000
_cell.length_c   1.000
_cell.angle_alpha   90.00
_cell.angle_beta   90.00
_cell.angle_gamma   90.00
#
_symmetry.space_group_name_H-M   'P 1'
#
loop_
_entity.id
_entity.type
_entity.pdbx_description
1 polymer ?
#
loop_
_entity_poly.entity_id
_entity_poly.type
_entity_poly.pdbx_seq_one_letter_code
_entity_poly.pdbx_strand_id
1 'polypeptide(L)'
;VEDQDEGGRVPSRKSGRHSAPEQKTIQIRISGKVQRVGMRNCIRSLAGRLNIRGEVMNLPDGSVLTIATSDPILLEKFISMIYACPRAVIRDIDISDHPLTHFADFQVRRTES
;
A
#
# COMPACT_ATOMS: atom_id res chain seq x y z
N VAL A 1 22.15 -12.71 29.20
CA VAL A 1 21.94 -12.60 28.42
C VAL A 1 21.81 -12.61 28.05
N GLU A 2 22.11 -12.65 28.51
CA GLU A 2 21.88 -12.34 27.83
C GLU A 2 21.64 -12.37 27.22
N ASP A 3 21.91 -12.44 27.93
CA ASP A 3 21.70 -12.18 27.03
C ASP A 3 21.45 -12.36 26.47
N GLN A 4 21.36 -12.17 26.56
CA GLN A 4 21.20 -11.93 25.86
C GLN A 4 20.79 -12.00 25.24
N ASP A 5 21.01 -11.98 25.88
CA ASP A 5 20.75 -11.76 25.06
C ASP A 5 20.53 -11.96 24.68
N GLU A 6 20.25 -11.58 24.71
CA GLU A 6 20.03 -11.32 24.16
C GLU A 6 19.62 -11.40 23.59
N GLY A 7 19.89 -11.48 24.44
CA GLY A 7 19.45 -11.16 23.77
C GLY A 7 19.02 -11.17 23.28
N GLY A 8 18.94 -11.00 23.47
CA GLY A 8 18.42 -10.62 22.82
C GLY A 8 18.01 -10.45 22.36
N ARG A 9 17.60 -9.94 22.10
CA ARG A 9 17.14 -9.50 21.54
C ARG A 9 16.75 -9.16 21.09
N VAL A 10 16.78 -8.87 21.67
CA VAL A 10 16.25 -8.31 21.07
C VAL A 10 15.96 -8.03 20.68
N PRO A 11 16.15 -7.73 20.79
CA PRO A 11 15.65 -7.25 20.23
C PRO A 11 15.40 -7.04 19.88
N SER A 12 15.34 -6.79 20.45
CA SER A 12 14.92 -6.31 19.92
C SER A 12 14.81 -6.09 19.62
N ARG A 13 14.53 -5.46 19.75
CA ARG A 13 14.32 -5.06 19.36
C ARG A 13 14.22 -4.55 19.10
N LYS A 14 14.31 -4.30 19.53
CA LYS A 14 14.17 -3.75 19.16
C LYS A 14 14.02 -3.27 18.87
N SER A 15 14.19 -3.19 19.72
CA SER A 15 13.88 -2.61 19.28
C SER A 15 13.67 -2.26 19.13
N GLY A 16 13.66 -2.08 19.66
CA GLY A 16 13.27 -1.59 19.37
C GLY A 16 13.06 -1.26 19.34
N ARG A 17 12.89 -0.93 19.62
CA ARG A 17 12.64 -0.56 19.39
C ARG A 17 12.29 -0.16 18.88
N HIS A 18 11.95 0.12 19.37
CA HIS A 18 11.66 0.29 18.67
C HIS A 18 11.19 0.78 17.97
N SER A 19 11.37 0.83 18.27
CA SER A 19 10.70 1.93 17.60
C SER A 19 9.84 1.48 16.43
N ALA A 20 8.72 2.18 16.21
CA ALA A 20 7.83 1.84 15.11
C ALA A 20 8.50 2.08 13.77
N PRO A 21 8.23 1.26 12.74
CA PRO A 21 8.76 1.52 11.42
C PRO A 21 8.33 2.88 10.91
N GLU A 22 9.20 3.49 10.16
CA GLU A 22 8.92 4.79 9.57
C GLU A 22 7.82 4.68 8.53
N GLN A 23 6.83 5.55 8.60
CA GLN A 23 5.74 5.56 7.64
C GLN A 23 6.14 6.32 6.39
N LYS A 24 5.63 5.88 5.27
CA LYS A 24 5.89 6.50 3.98
C LYS A 24 4.60 6.54 3.18
N THR A 25 4.42 7.56 2.36
CA THR A 25 3.29 7.65 1.44
C THR A 25 3.81 7.55 0.02
N ILE A 26 3.19 6.70 -0.79
CA ILE A 26 3.54 6.57 -2.19
C ILE A 26 2.29 6.73 -3.05
N GLN A 27 2.53 7.10 -4.29
CA GLN A 27 1.50 7.18 -5.30
C GLN A 27 1.73 6.04 -6.30
N ILE A 28 0.69 5.26 -6.55
CA ILE A 28 0.75 4.09 -7.42
C ILE A 28 -0.25 4.32 -8.55
N ARG A 29 0.25 4.44 -9.79
CA ARG A 29 -0.61 4.61 -10.96
C ARG A 29 -0.57 3.33 -11.76
N ILE A 30 -1.74 2.75 -11.97
CA ILE A 30 -1.88 1.43 -12.58
C ILE A 30 -2.59 1.59 -13.92
N SER A 31 -1.93 1.17 -14.99
CA SER A 31 -2.43 1.30 -16.37
C SER A 31 -2.73 -0.07 -16.94
N GLY A 32 -3.65 -0.11 -17.90
CA GLY A 32 -4.05 -1.32 -18.57
C GLY A 32 -5.56 -1.46 -18.55
N LYS A 33 -6.04 -2.69 -18.57
CA LYS A 33 -7.48 -2.97 -18.44
C LYS A 33 -7.77 -3.10 -16.96
N VAL A 34 -7.93 -1.97 -16.29
CA VAL A 34 -7.98 -1.91 -14.83
C VAL A 34 -9.24 -1.24 -14.28
N GLN A 35 -10.04 -0.62 -15.13
CA GLN A 35 -11.32 -0.06 -14.69
C GLN A 35 -12.45 -1.01 -15.07
N ARG A 36 -13.52 -1.01 -14.26
CA ARG A 36 -14.72 -1.83 -14.46
C ARG A 36 -14.45 -3.33 -14.35
N VAL A 37 -13.38 -3.69 -13.65
CA VAL A 37 -13.02 -5.10 -13.43
C VAL A 37 -12.88 -5.40 -11.92
N GLY A 38 -13.40 -4.50 -11.06
CA GLY A 38 -13.33 -4.70 -9.63
C GLY A 38 -11.99 -4.36 -9.03
N MET A 39 -11.15 -3.62 -9.75
CA MET A 39 -9.79 -3.31 -9.31
C MET A 39 -9.77 -2.50 -8.02
N ARG A 40 -10.62 -1.47 -7.92
CA ARG A 40 -10.64 -0.63 -6.73
C ARG A 40 -11.00 -1.42 -5.49
N ASN A 41 -11.97 -2.32 -5.60
CA ASN A 41 -12.36 -3.18 -4.47
C ASN A 41 -11.27 -4.17 -4.13
N CYS A 42 -10.59 -4.71 -5.12
CA CYS A 42 -9.47 -5.61 -4.89
C CYS A 42 -8.37 -4.90 -4.10
N ILE A 43 -8.01 -3.70 -4.52
CA ILE A 43 -6.96 -2.92 -3.86
C ILE A 43 -7.37 -2.57 -2.44
N ARG A 44 -8.62 -2.17 -2.24
CA ARG A 44 -9.11 -1.86 -0.90
C ARG A 44 -9.05 -3.09 0.01
N SER A 45 -9.42 -4.24 -0.52
CA SER A 45 -9.37 -5.49 0.24
C SER A 45 -7.94 -5.84 0.65
N LEU A 46 -6.99 -5.68 -0.28
CA LEU A 46 -5.59 -5.95 0.00
C LEU A 46 -5.05 -5.00 1.06
N ALA A 47 -5.40 -3.72 0.95
CA ALA A 47 -4.98 -2.72 1.93
C ALA A 47 -5.50 -3.07 3.32
N GLY A 48 -6.74 -3.54 3.40
CA GLY A 48 -7.32 -3.95 4.67
C GLY A 48 -6.56 -5.10 5.32
N ARG A 49 -6.15 -6.08 4.52
CA ARG A 49 -5.39 -7.21 5.03
C ARG A 49 -4.02 -6.80 5.54
N LEU A 50 -3.41 -5.82 4.90
CA LEU A 50 -2.06 -5.38 5.24
C LEU A 50 -2.05 -4.18 6.18
N ASN A 51 -3.24 -3.73 6.60
CA ASN A 51 -3.37 -2.59 7.49
C ASN A 51 -2.78 -1.32 6.89
N ILE A 52 -2.93 -1.17 5.58
CA ILE A 52 -2.47 -0.01 4.84
C ILE A 52 -3.60 0.99 4.74
N ARG A 53 -3.29 2.27 4.87
CA ARG A 53 -4.27 3.35 4.79
C ARG A 53 -4.04 4.17 3.55
N GLY A 54 -5.10 4.77 3.03
CA GLY A 54 -4.99 5.57 1.83
C GLY A 54 -6.29 5.66 1.06
N GLU A 55 -6.17 5.74 -0.26
CA GLU A 55 -7.33 5.87 -1.12
C GLU A 55 -7.01 5.34 -2.52
N VAL A 56 -8.05 4.93 -3.23
CA VAL A 56 -7.93 4.45 -4.60
C VAL A 56 -9.06 5.03 -5.43
N MET A 57 -8.76 5.42 -6.66
CA MET A 57 -9.74 6.07 -7.53
C MET A 57 -9.44 5.78 -9.00
N ASN A 58 -10.49 5.81 -9.82
CA ASN A 58 -10.33 5.76 -11.27
C ASN A 58 -10.00 7.16 -11.80
N LEU A 59 -9.13 7.22 -12.78
CA LEU A 59 -8.80 8.47 -13.45
C LEU A 59 -9.44 8.53 -14.83
N PRO A 60 -9.65 9.73 -15.38
CA PRO A 60 -10.29 9.87 -16.69
C PRO A 60 -9.55 9.20 -17.83
N ASP A 61 -8.25 8.99 -17.70
CA ASP A 61 -7.44 8.37 -18.76
C ASP A 61 -7.52 6.85 -18.76
N GLY A 62 -8.34 6.26 -17.89
CA GLY A 62 -8.51 4.81 -17.82
C GLY A 62 -7.62 4.12 -16.80
N SER A 63 -6.72 4.85 -16.16
CA SER A 63 -5.86 4.27 -15.13
C SER A 63 -6.55 4.29 -13.77
N VAL A 64 -5.93 3.59 -12.81
CA VAL A 64 -6.34 3.58 -11.42
C VAL A 64 -5.22 4.20 -10.60
N LEU A 65 -5.55 5.15 -9.75
CA LEU A 65 -4.58 5.83 -8.91
C LEU A 65 -4.78 5.43 -7.47
N THR A 66 -3.71 5.05 -6.80
CA THR A 66 -3.72 4.68 -5.39
C THR A 66 -2.71 5.54 -4.65
N ILE A 67 -3.14 6.11 -3.51
CA ILE A 67 -2.25 6.81 -2.60
C ILE A 67 -2.25 5.97 -1.32
N ALA A 68 -1.09 5.53 -0.88
CA ALA A 68 -1.02 4.56 0.22
C ALA A 68 0.08 4.94 1.21
N THR A 69 -0.24 4.82 2.49
CA THR A 69 0.68 5.12 3.58
C THR A 69 0.85 3.90 4.47
N SER A 70 2.08 3.49 4.67
CA SER A 70 2.43 2.38 5.56
C SER A 70 3.95 2.33 5.69
N ASP A 71 4.45 1.31 6.40
CA ASP A 71 5.88 1.11 6.37
C ASP A 71 6.30 0.57 5.00
N PRO A 72 7.55 0.82 4.59
CA PRO A 72 7.98 0.47 3.23
C PRO A 72 7.88 -1.00 2.88
N ILE A 73 8.08 -1.90 3.84
CA ILE A 73 8.01 -3.34 3.58
C ILE A 73 6.59 -3.74 3.23
N LEU A 74 5.61 -3.21 3.97
CA LEU A 74 4.21 -3.50 3.68
C LEU A 74 3.77 -2.89 2.36
N LEU A 75 4.30 -1.72 2.01
CA LEU A 75 3.98 -1.11 0.73
C LEU A 75 4.50 -1.95 -0.43
N GLU A 76 5.71 -2.53 -0.30
CA GLU A 76 6.23 -3.43 -1.32
C GLU A 76 5.35 -4.66 -1.49
N LYS A 77 4.93 -5.24 -0.38
CA LYS A 77 4.05 -6.41 -0.41
C LYS A 77 2.73 -6.07 -1.07
N PHE A 78 2.19 -4.90 -0.74
CA PHE A 78 0.95 -4.40 -1.31
C PHE A 78 1.04 -4.33 -2.84
N ILE A 79 2.11 -3.72 -3.34
CA ILE A 79 2.32 -3.59 -4.78
C ILE A 79 2.39 -4.97 -5.44
N SER A 80 3.13 -5.90 -4.84
CA SER A 80 3.24 -7.26 -5.37
C SER A 80 1.87 -7.93 -5.47
N MET A 81 1.03 -7.73 -4.46
CA MET A 81 -0.29 -8.37 -4.43
C MET A 81 -1.26 -7.72 -5.40
N ILE A 82 -1.08 -6.45 -5.72
CA ILE A 82 -1.94 -5.76 -6.69
C ILE A 82 -1.89 -6.45 -8.05
N TYR A 83 -0.71 -6.96 -8.44
CA TYR A 83 -0.57 -7.67 -9.72
C TYR A 83 -1.44 -8.92 -9.80
N ALA A 84 -1.87 -9.45 -8.66
CA ALA A 84 -2.69 -10.66 -8.62
C ALA A 84 -4.19 -10.38 -8.58
N CYS A 85 -4.61 -9.13 -8.68
CA CYS A 85 -6.04 -8.80 -8.70
C CYS A 85 -6.71 -9.46 -9.89
N PRO A 86 -7.81 -10.20 -9.66
CA PRO A 86 -8.45 -10.95 -10.73
C PRO A 86 -9.11 -10.03 -11.77
N ARG A 87 -9.17 -10.50 -12.99
CA ARG A 87 -9.83 -9.82 -14.10
C ARG A 87 -9.15 -8.55 -14.59
N ALA A 88 -8.18 -8.06 -13.85
CA ALA A 88 -7.41 -6.90 -14.29
C ALA A 88 -6.28 -7.36 -15.19
N VAL A 89 -6.03 -6.61 -16.26
CA VAL A 89 -4.86 -6.83 -17.10
C VAL A 89 -3.97 -5.61 -16.93
N ILE A 90 -2.95 -5.75 -16.11
CA ILE A 90 -2.07 -4.64 -15.76
C ILE A 90 -0.97 -4.55 -16.81
N ARG A 91 -0.87 -3.39 -17.47
CA ARG A 91 0.18 -3.15 -18.43
C ARG A 91 1.39 -2.51 -17.78
N ASP A 92 1.15 -1.63 -16.82
CA ASP A 92 2.22 -0.89 -16.17
C ASP A 92 1.79 -0.41 -14.81
N ILE A 93 2.74 -0.41 -13.87
CA ILE A 93 2.56 0.18 -12.55
C ILE A 93 3.68 1.19 -12.35
N ASP A 94 3.30 2.45 -12.19
CA ASP A 94 4.24 3.54 -12.01
C ASP A 94 4.14 4.03 -10.57
N ILE A 95 5.26 4.01 -9.85
CA ILE A 95 5.29 4.34 -8.43
C ILE A 95 6.14 5.59 -8.25
N SER A 96 5.60 6.55 -7.51
CA SER A 96 6.33 7.76 -7.21
C SER A 96 6.15 8.12 -5.74
N ASP A 97 7.08 8.92 -5.23
CA ASP A 97 6.99 9.41 -3.87
C ASP A 97 5.87 10.42 -3.74
N HIS A 98 5.28 10.48 -2.57
CA HIS A 98 4.22 11.41 -2.25
C HIS A 98 4.51 11.99 -0.87
N PRO A 99 4.20 13.27 -0.63
CA PRO A 99 4.38 13.82 0.72
C PRO A 99 3.64 12.98 1.75
N LEU A 100 4.25 12.79 2.91
CA LEU A 100 3.66 11.97 3.95
C LEU A 100 2.26 12.47 4.28
N THR A 101 1.28 11.58 4.12
CA THR A 101 -0.13 11.89 4.34
C THR A 101 -0.72 10.83 5.26
N HIS A 102 -1.42 11.26 6.28
CA HIS A 102 -2.06 10.34 7.22
C HIS A 102 -3.53 10.20 6.85
N PHE A 103 -3.94 8.96 6.63
CA PHE A 103 -5.33 8.62 6.33
C PHE A 103 -5.92 7.88 7.51
N ALA A 104 -7.21 8.07 7.75
CA ALA A 104 -7.90 7.37 8.84
C ALA A 104 -8.14 5.90 8.50
N ASP A 105 -8.33 5.60 7.21
CA ASP A 105 -8.60 4.24 6.75
C ASP A 105 -8.20 4.15 5.27
N PHE A 106 -8.67 3.11 4.58
CA PHE A 106 -8.47 2.98 3.13
C PHE A 106 -9.83 3.07 2.45
N GLN A 107 -10.00 4.05 1.56
CA GLN A 107 -11.29 4.32 0.93
C GLN A 107 -11.21 4.25 -0.58
N VAL A 108 -12.31 3.80 -1.19
CA VAL A 108 -12.53 3.92 -2.62
C VAL A 108 -13.15 5.28 -2.85
N ARG A 109 -12.48 6.10 -3.67
CA ARG A 109 -12.97 7.45 -3.98
C ARG A 109 -13.56 7.46 -5.37
N ARG A 110 -14.65 8.18 -5.52
CA ARG A 110 -15.25 8.38 -6.83
C ARG A 110 -14.85 9.74 -7.33
N THR A 111 -14.35 9.76 -8.55
CA THR A 111 -13.87 11.00 -9.16
C THR A 111 -14.72 11.42 -10.34
N GLU A 112 -15.80 10.71 -10.62
CA GLU A 112 -16.59 11.08 -11.77
C GLU A 112 -17.24 12.42 -11.54
N SER A 113 -17.40 13.07 -12.57
CA SER A 113 -18.04 14.36 -12.59
C SER A 113 -19.48 14.22 -13.03
#